data_5d3c66439e243353f0843f86365f2a2a
#
_entry.id   5d3c66439e243353f0843f86365f2a2a
#
_cell.length_a   1.000
_cell.length_b   1.000
_cell.length_c   1.000
_cell.angle_alpha   90.00
_cell.angle_beta   90.00
_cell.angle_gamma   90.00
#
_symmetry.space_group_name_H-M   'P 1'
#
loop_
_entity.id
_entity.type
_entity.pdbx_description
1 polymer ?
#
loop_
_entity_poly.entity_id
_entity_poly.type
_entity_poly.pdbx_seq_one_letter_code
_entity_poly.pdbx_strand_id
1 'polypeptide(L)'
;SDERSEKIAQTRGKIQGKRADVIILGLVNKSTSEVSLISFPRDLLIENKCTNKIERINATYSRNECGNRAENLAAAIFNISGIKVNHFASFTFEGFEEIIDSVEGVEICVDQTQKEGYSFELQKGCQTVSGLTTLNWIVSRSTEVLVGEKIIDENGNDISEWKMMPGVSDLTRIERQQYVVTQLINELKSFESIVDLNSFVTALENTFVIDENLSLNKAVEVLWTFRNINLSNVNKFTTPVDFITLDDGRQVLVLNEPLFDFLNRNQILNSN
;
A
#
# COMPACT_ATOMS: atom_id res chain seq x y z
N SER A 1 -20.70 19.81 0.12
CA SER A 1 -19.61 18.81 0.38
C SER A 1 -20.06 17.40 0.05
N ASP A 2 -21.33 17.03 0.26
CA ASP A 2 -21.81 15.65 0.10
C ASP A 2 -21.97 15.17 -1.34
N GLU A 3 -22.44 16.02 -2.26
CA GLU A 3 -22.59 15.67 -3.69
C GLU A 3 -21.26 15.29 -4.39
N ARG A 4 -20.15 15.81 -3.89
CA ARG A 4 -18.81 15.57 -4.47
C ARG A 4 -18.25 14.22 -4.04
N SER A 5 -18.46 13.84 -2.78
CA SER A 5 -18.10 12.54 -2.23
C SER A 5 -18.91 11.42 -2.86
N GLU A 6 -20.22 11.63 -3.08
CA GLU A 6 -21.09 10.68 -3.76
C GLU A 6 -20.72 10.49 -5.25
N LYS A 7 -20.31 11.55 -5.95
CA LYS A 7 -19.86 11.44 -7.35
C LYS A 7 -18.55 10.66 -7.48
N ILE A 8 -17.61 10.84 -6.56
CA ILE A 8 -16.35 10.08 -6.54
C ILE A 8 -16.64 8.60 -6.22
N ALA A 9 -17.51 8.32 -5.27
CA ALA A 9 -17.95 6.97 -4.92
C ALA A 9 -18.72 6.30 -6.08
N GLN A 10 -19.55 7.04 -6.84
CA GLN A 10 -20.26 6.55 -8.01
C GLN A 10 -19.34 6.32 -9.21
N THR A 11 -18.30 7.16 -9.41
CA THR A 11 -17.34 7.02 -10.51
C THR A 11 -16.38 5.85 -10.28
N ARG A 12 -16.08 5.51 -9.02
CA ARG A 12 -15.27 4.33 -8.67
C ARG A 12 -16.05 3.01 -8.76
N GLY A 13 -17.35 3.06 -9.10
CA GLY A 13 -18.27 1.93 -9.10
C GLY A 13 -18.21 1.22 -7.75
N LYS A 14 -19.28 0.63 -7.28
CA LYS A 14 -19.26 -0.31 -6.15
C LYS A 14 -18.30 -1.46 -6.51
N ILE A 15 -17.00 -1.22 -6.38
CA ILE A 15 -16.00 -2.27 -6.40
C ILE A 15 -16.20 -3.02 -5.09
N GLN A 16 -17.18 -3.90 -5.08
CA GLN A 16 -17.18 -5.04 -4.16
C GLN A 16 -15.97 -5.91 -4.53
N GLY A 17 -14.79 -5.28 -4.44
CA GLY A 17 -13.52 -5.88 -4.83
C GLY A 17 -13.11 -6.88 -3.78
N LYS A 18 -13.39 -8.14 -4.07
CA LYS A 18 -12.81 -9.29 -3.38
C LYS A 18 -11.32 -9.49 -3.75
N ARG A 19 -10.60 -8.46 -4.20
CA ARG A 19 -9.20 -8.55 -4.66
C ARG A 19 -8.34 -7.61 -3.84
N ALA A 20 -7.09 -8.01 -3.59
CA ALA A 20 -6.11 -7.15 -2.95
C ALA A 20 -5.47 -6.22 -3.98
N ASP A 21 -5.70 -4.93 -3.89
CA ASP A 21 -5.11 -3.93 -4.80
C ASP A 21 -3.71 -3.47 -4.35
N VAL A 22 -3.41 -3.57 -3.06
CA VAL A 22 -2.12 -3.30 -2.45
C VAL A 22 -1.71 -4.54 -1.65
N ILE A 23 -0.52 -5.07 -1.92
CA ILE A 23 0.02 -6.26 -1.25
C ILE A 23 1.44 -5.94 -0.80
N ILE A 24 1.66 -5.86 0.51
CA ILE A 24 2.96 -5.58 1.10
C ILE A 24 3.25 -6.65 2.15
N LEU A 25 4.41 -7.30 2.04
CA LEU A 25 4.96 -8.18 3.06
C LEU A 25 5.95 -7.40 3.90
N GLY A 26 5.70 -7.29 5.20
CA GLY A 26 6.62 -6.73 6.17
C GLY A 26 7.43 -7.83 6.85
N LEU A 27 8.74 -7.74 6.82
CA LEU A 27 9.65 -8.60 7.56
C LEU A 27 10.36 -7.79 8.63
N VAL A 28 10.39 -8.31 9.83
CA VAL A 28 11.03 -7.66 10.99
C VAL A 28 12.16 -8.50 11.48
N ASN A 29 13.36 -7.95 11.42
CA ASN A 29 14.52 -8.52 12.10
C ASN A 29 14.52 -8.06 13.56
N LYS A 30 14.22 -8.98 14.47
CA LYS A 30 14.17 -8.68 15.92
C LYS A 30 15.53 -8.34 16.50
N SER A 31 16.62 -8.81 15.90
CA SER A 31 17.98 -8.62 16.41
C SER A 31 18.54 -7.24 16.04
N THR A 32 18.24 -6.75 14.83
CA THR A 32 18.75 -5.47 14.32
C THR A 32 17.70 -4.36 14.35
N SER A 33 16.43 -4.68 14.64
CA SER A 33 15.29 -3.76 14.51
C SER A 33 15.12 -3.19 13.11
N GLU A 34 15.58 -3.92 12.09
CA GLU A 34 15.37 -3.58 10.69
C GLU A 34 14.01 -4.08 10.22
N VAL A 35 13.37 -3.32 9.35
CA VAL A 35 12.14 -3.69 8.68
C VAL A 35 12.37 -3.72 7.19
N SER A 36 11.97 -4.79 6.53
CA SER A 36 11.95 -4.88 5.07
C SER A 36 10.51 -4.93 4.58
N LEU A 37 10.12 -3.97 3.75
CA LEU A 37 8.83 -3.91 3.07
C LEU A 37 9.01 -4.43 1.66
N ILE A 38 8.34 -5.52 1.32
CA ILE A 38 8.38 -6.15 0.00
C ILE A 38 7.01 -6.00 -0.63
N SER A 39 6.92 -5.22 -1.70
CA SER A 39 5.67 -5.01 -2.42
C SER A 39 5.52 -5.97 -3.59
N PHE A 40 4.32 -6.52 -3.72
CA PHE A 40 3.92 -7.37 -4.83
C PHE A 40 2.99 -6.60 -5.77
N PRO A 41 3.36 -6.42 -7.04
CA PRO A 41 2.43 -5.87 -8.02
C PRO A 41 1.19 -6.74 -8.10
N ARG A 42 0.01 -6.15 -8.00
CA ARG A 42 -1.28 -6.88 -7.97
C ARG A 42 -1.53 -7.76 -9.20
N ASP A 43 -0.94 -7.38 -10.34
CA ASP A 43 -1.07 -8.08 -11.63
C ASP A 43 0.04 -9.12 -11.87
N LEU A 44 0.87 -9.40 -10.84
CA LEU A 44 1.88 -10.46 -10.87
C LEU A 44 1.21 -11.82 -11.13
N LEU A 45 1.61 -12.48 -12.19
CA LEU A 45 1.12 -13.81 -12.55
C LEU A 45 1.86 -14.87 -11.72
N ILE A 46 1.10 -15.70 -11.03
CA ILE A 46 1.64 -16.77 -10.18
C ILE A 46 0.90 -18.07 -10.40
N GLU A 47 1.52 -19.18 -10.09
CA GLU A 47 0.85 -20.45 -9.92
C GLU A 47 0.22 -20.52 -8.52
N ASN A 48 -1.09 -20.50 -8.45
CA ASN A 48 -1.81 -20.69 -7.19
C ASN A 48 -1.92 -22.18 -6.85
N LYS A 49 -1.12 -22.62 -5.88
CA LYS A 49 -1.09 -24.03 -5.45
C LYS A 49 -2.40 -24.50 -4.80
N CYS A 50 -3.23 -23.57 -4.30
CA CYS A 50 -4.54 -23.91 -3.73
C CYS A 50 -5.55 -24.32 -4.79
N THR A 51 -5.43 -23.76 -6.00
CA THR A 51 -6.35 -24.00 -7.13
C THR A 51 -5.70 -24.76 -8.28
N ASN A 52 -4.37 -24.92 -8.28
CA ASN A 52 -3.55 -25.40 -9.39
C ASN A 52 -3.79 -24.61 -10.70
N LYS A 53 -4.01 -23.29 -10.57
CA LYS A 53 -4.23 -22.38 -11.70
C LYS A 53 -3.18 -21.29 -11.75
N ILE A 54 -2.89 -20.84 -12.96
CA ILE A 54 -2.10 -19.63 -13.18
C ILE A 54 -3.07 -18.44 -13.14
N GLU A 55 -2.86 -17.53 -12.21
CA GLU A 55 -3.71 -16.35 -12.04
C GLU A 55 -2.91 -15.17 -11.46
N ARG A 56 -3.50 -13.98 -11.48
CA ARG A 56 -2.88 -12.81 -10.84
C ARG A 56 -2.89 -12.96 -9.33
N ILE A 57 -1.82 -12.53 -8.67
CA ILE A 57 -1.68 -12.65 -7.21
C ILE A 57 -2.85 -11.99 -6.45
N ASN A 58 -3.37 -10.87 -6.94
CA ASN A 58 -4.52 -10.21 -6.30
C ASN A 58 -5.80 -11.05 -6.34
N ALA A 59 -5.94 -11.95 -7.31
CA ALA A 59 -7.10 -12.82 -7.42
C ALA A 59 -7.10 -13.91 -6.34
N THR A 60 -5.95 -14.29 -5.80
CA THR A 60 -5.87 -15.27 -4.72
C THR A 60 -6.62 -14.82 -3.47
N TYR A 61 -6.65 -13.51 -3.19
CA TYR A 61 -7.42 -12.94 -2.09
C TYR A 61 -8.94 -13.06 -2.27
N SER A 62 -9.44 -13.42 -3.46
CA SER A 62 -10.86 -13.70 -3.69
C SER A 62 -11.24 -15.17 -3.50
N ARG A 63 -10.29 -16.01 -3.13
CA ARG A 63 -10.40 -17.46 -3.03
C ARG A 63 -10.51 -17.91 -1.57
N ASN A 64 -11.03 -19.14 -1.38
CA ASN A 64 -11.15 -19.76 -0.06
C ASN A 64 -10.64 -21.23 -0.07
N GLU A 65 -9.95 -21.67 -1.11
CA GLU A 65 -9.55 -23.05 -1.30
C GLU A 65 -8.46 -23.52 -0.32
N CYS A 66 -7.62 -22.57 0.18
CA CYS A 66 -6.64 -22.85 1.24
C CYS A 66 -7.03 -22.23 2.59
N GLY A 67 -8.30 -22.12 2.90
CA GLY A 67 -8.80 -21.46 4.07
C GLY A 67 -9.50 -20.14 3.74
N ASN A 68 -9.29 -19.09 4.53
CA ASN A 68 -9.87 -17.77 4.24
C ASN A 68 -9.08 -17.01 3.15
N ARG A 69 -9.58 -15.85 2.74
CA ARG A 69 -8.98 -15.03 1.67
C ARG A 69 -7.52 -14.64 1.93
N ALA A 70 -7.21 -14.27 3.16
CA ALA A 70 -5.86 -13.85 3.53
C ALA A 70 -4.90 -15.07 3.57
N GLU A 71 -5.37 -16.23 4.02
CA GLU A 71 -4.61 -17.47 4.00
C GLU A 71 -4.27 -17.92 2.58
N ASN A 72 -5.21 -17.77 1.61
CA ASN A 72 -4.92 -18.03 0.20
C ASN A 72 -3.82 -17.11 -0.35
N LEU A 73 -3.88 -15.82 -0.04
CA LEU A 73 -2.82 -14.87 -0.43
C LEU A 73 -1.50 -15.20 0.28
N ALA A 74 -1.54 -15.53 1.57
CA ALA A 74 -0.35 -15.93 2.33
C ALA A 74 0.29 -17.20 1.76
N ALA A 75 -0.52 -18.18 1.36
CA ALA A 75 -0.04 -19.39 0.68
C ALA A 75 0.61 -19.06 -0.68
N ALA A 76 0.02 -18.14 -1.45
CA ALA A 76 0.61 -17.69 -2.70
C ALA A 76 1.97 -16.99 -2.49
N ILE A 77 2.07 -16.11 -1.50
CA ILE A 77 3.33 -15.45 -1.12
C ILE A 77 4.37 -16.51 -0.70
N PHE A 78 3.99 -17.47 0.15
CA PHE A 78 4.89 -18.55 0.56
C PHE A 78 5.41 -19.35 -0.64
N ASN A 79 4.55 -19.70 -1.59
CA ASN A 79 4.93 -20.50 -2.75
C ASN A 79 5.98 -19.81 -3.64
N ILE A 80 5.96 -18.48 -3.75
CA ILE A 80 6.89 -17.74 -4.61
C ILE A 80 8.13 -17.21 -3.87
N SER A 81 8.05 -17.04 -2.55
CA SER A 81 9.13 -16.45 -1.73
C SER A 81 9.82 -17.42 -0.78
N GLY A 82 9.17 -18.55 -0.44
CA GLY A 82 9.61 -19.43 0.65
C GLY A 82 9.35 -18.85 2.05
N ILE A 83 8.80 -17.63 2.17
CA ILE A 83 8.58 -16.95 3.45
C ILE A 83 7.19 -17.28 3.98
N LYS A 84 7.16 -17.87 5.18
CA LYS A 84 5.90 -18.08 5.89
C LYS A 84 5.36 -16.77 6.45
N VAL A 85 4.17 -16.38 6.04
CA VAL A 85 3.43 -15.27 6.63
C VAL A 85 2.92 -15.70 8.00
N ASN A 86 3.33 -15.01 9.05
CA ASN A 86 2.92 -15.33 10.41
C ASN A 86 1.61 -14.67 10.80
N HIS A 87 1.43 -13.42 10.39
CA HIS A 87 0.28 -12.59 10.68
C HIS A 87 -0.10 -11.77 9.47
N PHE A 88 -1.37 -11.38 9.39
CA PHE A 88 -1.83 -10.43 8.37
C PHE A 88 -2.75 -9.37 9.00
N ALA A 89 -2.80 -8.23 8.33
CA ALA A 89 -3.82 -7.21 8.51
C ALA A 89 -4.36 -6.80 7.14
N SER A 90 -5.64 -6.66 7.01
CA SER A 90 -6.28 -6.17 5.80
C SER A 90 -7.33 -5.11 6.12
N PHE A 91 -7.46 -4.13 5.26
CA PHE A 91 -8.44 -3.05 5.37
C PHE A 91 -9.00 -2.69 4.00
N THR A 92 -10.19 -2.12 3.99
CA THR A 92 -10.81 -1.54 2.80
C THR A 92 -10.21 -0.16 2.52
N PHE A 93 -10.59 0.46 1.42
CA PHE A 93 -10.20 1.85 1.15
C PHE A 93 -10.76 2.81 2.19
N GLU A 94 -12.00 2.60 2.60
CA GLU A 94 -12.65 3.37 3.66
C GLU A 94 -11.91 3.20 4.99
N GLY A 95 -11.57 1.95 5.36
CA GLY A 95 -10.79 1.69 6.58
C GLY A 95 -9.39 2.31 6.53
N PHE A 96 -8.75 2.35 5.35
CA PHE A 96 -7.48 3.06 5.17
C PHE A 96 -7.63 4.57 5.38
N GLU A 97 -8.68 5.19 4.82
CA GLU A 97 -8.96 6.61 5.02
C GLU A 97 -9.17 6.91 6.51
N GLU A 98 -9.97 6.10 7.21
CA GLU A 98 -10.22 6.26 8.65
C GLU A 98 -8.94 6.13 9.49
N ILE A 99 -8.05 5.18 9.17
CA ILE A 99 -6.76 5.03 9.86
C ILE A 99 -5.90 6.29 9.69
N ILE A 100 -5.79 6.81 8.48
CA ILE A 100 -5.00 8.03 8.20
C ILE A 100 -5.61 9.23 8.92
N ASP A 101 -6.92 9.41 8.86
CA ASP A 101 -7.61 10.56 9.47
C ASP A 101 -7.55 10.50 11.01
N SER A 102 -7.50 9.30 11.59
CA SER A 102 -7.39 9.13 13.04
C SER A 102 -6.01 9.49 13.63
N VAL A 103 -4.98 9.59 12.78
CA VAL A 103 -3.67 10.15 13.14
C VAL A 103 -3.51 11.59 12.62
N GLU A 104 -4.62 12.28 12.35
CA GLU A 104 -4.66 13.68 11.86
C GLU A 104 -4.01 13.86 10.48
N GLY A 105 -3.91 12.80 9.69
CA GLY A 105 -3.31 12.79 8.36
C GLY A 105 -1.87 12.26 8.36
N VAL A 106 -1.27 12.24 7.16
CA VAL A 106 0.15 11.87 6.98
C VAL A 106 0.88 12.93 6.17
N GLU A 107 2.16 13.10 6.46
CA GLU A 107 2.99 14.02 5.69
C GLU A 107 3.35 13.40 4.33
N ILE A 108 3.05 14.15 3.26
CA ILE A 108 3.47 13.82 1.89
C ILE A 108 4.34 14.95 1.35
N CYS A 109 5.54 14.59 0.90
CA CYS A 109 6.48 15.50 0.29
C CYS A 109 6.55 15.21 -1.22
N VAL A 110 6.40 16.25 -2.04
CA VAL A 110 6.49 16.17 -3.50
C VAL A 110 7.44 17.25 -4.05
N ASP A 111 8.22 16.89 -5.05
CA ASP A 111 9.22 17.80 -5.66
C ASP A 111 8.59 18.83 -6.59
N GLN A 112 7.39 18.55 -7.09
CA GLN A 112 6.61 19.42 -7.97
C GLN A 112 5.15 19.39 -7.54
N THR A 113 4.42 20.49 -7.79
CA THR A 113 2.97 20.50 -7.60
C THR A 113 2.32 19.46 -8.51
N GLN A 114 1.49 18.61 -7.93
CA GLN A 114 0.86 17.45 -8.58
C GLN A 114 -0.64 17.47 -8.40
N LYS A 115 -1.38 16.99 -9.41
CA LYS A 115 -2.82 16.75 -9.29
C LYS A 115 -3.27 15.54 -10.10
N GLU A 116 -4.48 15.08 -9.87
CA GLU A 116 -5.26 14.22 -10.76
C GLU A 116 -6.68 14.74 -10.80
N GLY A 117 -6.99 15.51 -11.83
CA GLY A 117 -8.30 16.15 -11.99
C GLY A 117 -8.73 16.88 -10.69
N TYR A 118 -9.88 16.46 -10.13
CA TYR A 118 -10.41 16.96 -8.85
C TYR A 118 -10.15 16.00 -7.67
N SER A 119 -9.48 14.88 -7.90
CA SER A 119 -9.28 13.85 -6.88
C SER A 119 -8.31 14.30 -5.80
N PHE A 120 -7.21 14.92 -6.20
CA PHE A 120 -6.26 15.56 -5.29
C PHE A 120 -5.45 16.66 -5.99
N GLU A 121 -4.93 17.58 -5.21
CA GLU A 121 -3.88 18.52 -5.58
C GLU A 121 -2.89 18.60 -4.41
N LEU A 122 -1.60 18.34 -4.68
CA LEU A 122 -0.50 18.43 -3.72
C LEU A 122 0.44 19.54 -4.18
N GLN A 123 0.68 20.52 -3.32
CA GLN A 123 1.64 21.58 -3.59
C GLN A 123 3.07 21.06 -3.46
N LYS A 124 4.01 21.64 -4.21
CA LYS A 124 5.44 21.37 -4.03
C LYS A 124 5.86 21.58 -2.58
N GLY A 125 6.62 20.63 -2.04
CA GLY A 125 7.07 20.61 -0.64
C GLY A 125 6.35 19.55 0.17
N CYS A 126 6.42 19.67 1.50
CA CYS A 126 5.83 18.73 2.43
C CYS A 126 4.53 19.32 3.01
N GLN A 127 3.51 18.50 3.13
CA GLN A 127 2.20 18.88 3.65
C GLN A 127 1.50 17.68 4.28
N THR A 128 0.81 17.90 5.40
CA THR A 128 -0.06 16.90 6.01
C THR A 128 -1.38 16.83 5.22
N VAL A 129 -1.79 15.64 4.84
CA VAL A 129 -2.99 15.42 4.02
C VAL A 129 -3.91 14.36 4.62
N SER A 130 -5.20 14.49 4.35
CA SER A 130 -6.24 13.56 4.81
C SER A 130 -6.13 12.17 4.20
N GLY A 131 -6.85 11.22 4.77
CA GLY A 131 -6.97 9.85 4.26
C GLY A 131 -7.44 9.79 2.83
N LEU A 132 -8.48 10.56 2.48
CA LEU A 132 -9.00 10.62 1.11
C LEU A 132 -7.95 11.12 0.10
N THR A 133 -7.22 12.19 0.44
CA THR A 133 -6.17 12.73 -0.43
C THR A 133 -5.02 11.72 -0.57
N THR A 134 -4.62 11.10 0.54
CA THR A 134 -3.58 10.05 0.56
C THR A 134 -3.99 8.87 -0.30
N LEU A 135 -5.22 8.36 -0.14
CA LEU A 135 -5.73 7.24 -0.93
C LEU A 135 -5.72 7.57 -2.43
N ASN A 136 -6.25 8.74 -2.81
CA ASN A 136 -6.27 9.18 -4.20
C ASN A 136 -4.87 9.23 -4.80
N TRP A 137 -3.90 9.74 -4.05
CA TRP A 137 -2.52 9.85 -4.49
C TRP A 137 -1.84 8.49 -4.69
N ILE A 138 -2.01 7.53 -3.76
CA ILE A 138 -1.36 6.21 -3.85
C ILE A 138 -1.99 5.28 -4.89
N VAL A 139 -3.22 5.54 -5.33
CA VAL A 139 -3.89 4.76 -6.39
C VAL A 139 -3.86 5.42 -7.75
N SER A 140 -3.40 6.68 -7.83
CA SER A 140 -3.37 7.48 -9.06
C SER A 140 -2.57 6.81 -10.18
N ARG A 141 -3.12 6.88 -11.39
CA ARG A 141 -2.48 6.40 -12.64
C ARG A 141 -2.26 7.51 -13.65
N SER A 142 -2.80 8.68 -13.39
CA SER A 142 -2.82 9.83 -14.29
C SER A 142 -2.46 11.12 -13.58
N THR A 143 -1.44 11.03 -12.68
CA THR A 143 -0.90 12.21 -12.01
C THR A 143 -0.31 13.18 -13.02
N GLU A 144 -0.73 14.43 -12.96
CA GLU A 144 -0.16 15.54 -13.71
C GLU A 144 0.74 16.39 -12.80
N VAL A 145 1.76 16.99 -13.38
CA VAL A 145 2.66 17.94 -12.72
C VAL A 145 2.51 19.33 -13.33
N LEU A 146 2.57 20.34 -12.47
CA LEU A 146 2.53 21.74 -12.88
C LEU A 146 3.82 22.12 -13.62
N VAL A 147 3.67 22.74 -14.79
CA VAL A 147 4.78 23.29 -15.56
C VAL A 147 4.81 24.81 -15.36
N GLY A 148 5.86 25.30 -14.71
CA GLY A 148 5.98 26.72 -14.38
C GLY A 148 5.17 27.13 -13.14
N GLU A 149 4.50 28.27 -13.22
CA GLU A 149 3.71 28.83 -12.12
C GLU A 149 2.22 28.51 -12.28
N LYS A 150 1.51 28.45 -11.16
CA LYS A 150 0.06 28.30 -11.16
C LYS A 150 -0.61 29.59 -11.62
N ILE A 151 -1.46 29.52 -12.65
CA ILE A 151 -2.15 30.65 -13.24
C ILE A 151 -3.66 30.45 -13.09
N ILE A 152 -4.31 31.40 -12.43
CA ILE A 152 -5.75 31.45 -12.26
C ILE A 152 -6.29 32.63 -13.06
N ASP A 153 -7.28 32.42 -13.93
CA ASP A 153 -7.91 33.49 -14.69
C ASP A 153 -8.83 34.38 -13.84
N GLU A 154 -9.34 35.45 -14.43
CA GLU A 154 -10.24 36.42 -13.77
C GLU A 154 -11.56 35.78 -13.28
N ASN A 155 -11.93 34.60 -13.83
CA ASN A 155 -13.14 33.87 -13.50
C ASN A 155 -12.86 32.78 -12.42
N GLY A 156 -11.60 32.66 -11.95
CA GLY A 156 -11.18 31.67 -10.96
C GLY A 156 -10.87 30.30 -11.53
N ASN A 157 -10.74 30.16 -12.87
CA ASN A 157 -10.37 28.90 -13.49
C ASN A 157 -8.86 28.70 -13.51
N ASP A 158 -8.41 27.47 -13.28
CA ASP A 158 -7.02 27.08 -13.43
C ASP A 158 -6.69 26.94 -14.93
N ILE A 159 -5.90 27.87 -15.45
CA ILE A 159 -5.39 27.89 -16.83
C ILE A 159 -3.89 27.56 -16.90
N SER A 160 -3.33 27.00 -15.83
CA SER A 160 -1.94 26.58 -15.74
C SER A 160 -1.62 25.47 -16.74
N GLU A 161 -0.36 25.38 -17.14
CA GLU A 161 0.11 24.26 -17.96
C GLU A 161 0.37 23.03 -17.08
N TRP A 162 -0.34 21.94 -17.36
CA TRP A 162 -0.17 20.67 -16.70
C TRP A 162 0.32 19.62 -17.68
N LYS A 163 1.22 18.76 -17.27
CA LYS A 163 1.74 17.64 -18.06
C LYS A 163 1.65 16.35 -17.28
N MET A 164 1.35 15.26 -17.96
CA MET A 164 1.44 13.93 -17.35
C MET A 164 2.81 13.74 -16.73
N MET A 165 2.82 13.32 -15.47
CA MET A 165 4.05 13.01 -14.75
C MET A 165 4.77 11.85 -15.47
N PRO A 166 6.04 12.02 -15.89
CA PRO A 166 6.80 10.94 -16.51
C PRO A 166 6.93 9.73 -15.57
N GLY A 167 6.79 8.53 -16.11
CA GLY A 167 7.03 7.30 -15.35
C GLY A 167 5.92 6.90 -14.38
N VAL A 168 4.74 7.54 -14.41
CA VAL A 168 3.59 7.06 -13.65
C VAL A 168 3.23 5.67 -14.14
N SER A 169 3.48 4.68 -13.29
CA SER A 169 3.31 3.26 -13.57
C SER A 169 2.84 2.54 -12.31
N ASP A 170 2.62 1.25 -12.41
CA ASP A 170 2.37 0.43 -11.22
C ASP A 170 3.56 0.46 -10.23
N LEU A 171 4.80 0.66 -10.71
CA LEU A 171 5.98 0.79 -9.85
C LEU A 171 5.96 2.10 -9.05
N THR A 172 5.64 3.22 -9.68
CA THR A 172 5.50 4.51 -8.97
C THR A 172 4.41 4.46 -7.90
N ARG A 173 3.31 3.74 -8.16
CA ARG A 173 2.27 3.52 -7.14
C ARG A 173 2.80 2.72 -5.96
N ILE A 174 3.59 1.66 -6.21
CA ILE A 174 4.23 0.87 -5.17
C ILE A 174 5.13 1.74 -4.29
N GLU A 175 5.93 2.62 -4.88
CA GLU A 175 6.78 3.57 -4.14
C GLU A 175 5.96 4.49 -3.24
N ARG A 176 4.86 5.05 -3.74
CA ARG A 176 3.93 5.87 -2.96
C ARG A 176 3.28 5.08 -1.81
N GLN A 177 2.86 3.84 -2.07
CA GLN A 177 2.28 2.96 -1.07
C GLN A 177 3.28 2.63 0.05
N GLN A 178 4.52 2.30 -0.31
CA GLN A 178 5.60 2.06 0.67
C GLN A 178 5.95 3.33 1.45
N TYR A 179 5.91 4.50 0.79
CA TYR A 179 6.12 5.78 1.44
C TYR A 179 5.08 6.00 2.54
N VAL A 180 3.79 5.85 2.22
CA VAL A 180 2.70 6.05 3.20
C VAL A 180 2.78 5.04 4.35
N VAL A 181 3.06 3.75 4.07
CA VAL A 181 3.29 2.77 5.15
C VAL A 181 4.43 3.20 6.07
N THR A 182 5.49 3.77 5.50
CA THR A 182 6.62 4.26 6.29
C THR A 182 6.22 5.48 7.16
N GLN A 183 5.40 6.39 6.63
CA GLN A 183 4.86 7.50 7.41
C GLN A 183 3.96 7.01 8.55
N LEU A 184 3.09 6.05 8.30
CA LEU A 184 2.27 5.43 9.36
C LEU A 184 3.13 4.79 10.46
N ILE A 185 4.23 4.11 10.10
CA ILE A 185 5.18 3.61 11.10
C ILE A 185 5.78 4.76 11.92
N ASN A 186 6.03 5.91 11.29
CA ASN A 186 6.52 7.10 11.99
C ASN A 186 5.47 7.64 12.97
N GLU A 187 4.20 7.64 12.59
CA GLU A 187 3.12 8.12 13.47
C GLU A 187 2.97 7.27 14.75
N LEU A 188 3.42 6.01 14.75
CA LEU A 188 3.46 5.19 15.98
C LEU A 188 4.32 5.82 17.07
N LYS A 189 5.26 6.70 16.73
CA LYS A 189 6.14 7.41 17.69
C LYS A 189 5.40 8.50 18.45
N SER A 190 4.26 8.99 17.94
CA SER A 190 3.45 10.01 18.62
C SER A 190 2.75 9.48 19.87
N PHE A 191 2.54 8.16 19.95
CA PHE A 191 1.89 7.56 21.12
C PHE A 191 2.83 7.57 22.34
N GLU A 192 2.42 8.20 23.42
CA GLU A 192 3.21 8.34 24.64
C GLU A 192 3.28 7.02 25.43
N SER A 193 2.21 6.20 25.38
CA SER A 193 2.12 4.93 26.09
C SER A 193 1.51 3.82 25.23
N ILE A 194 1.75 2.56 25.63
CA ILE A 194 1.09 1.40 25.00
C ILE A 194 -0.43 1.41 25.26
N VAL A 195 -0.87 2.07 26.32
CA VAL A 195 -2.32 2.20 26.64
C VAL A 195 -3.00 3.12 25.64
N ASP A 196 -2.35 4.23 25.26
CA ASP A 196 -2.86 5.17 24.26
C ASP A 196 -2.94 4.49 22.89
N LEU A 197 -1.88 3.78 22.49
CA LEU A 197 -1.89 2.99 21.26
C LEU A 197 -2.99 1.91 21.30
N ASN A 198 -3.18 1.22 22.43
CA ASN A 198 -4.25 0.23 22.55
C ASN A 198 -5.63 0.87 22.40
N SER A 199 -5.85 2.02 23.01
CA SER A 199 -7.12 2.77 22.90
C SER A 199 -7.38 3.18 21.45
N PHE A 200 -6.35 3.69 20.75
CA PHE A 200 -6.39 4.04 19.35
C PHE A 200 -6.74 2.84 18.46
N VAL A 201 -6.02 1.72 18.60
CA VAL A 201 -6.26 0.50 17.80
C VAL A 201 -7.65 -0.08 18.07
N THR A 202 -8.10 -0.05 19.34
CA THR A 202 -9.44 -0.50 19.71
C THR A 202 -10.54 0.37 19.09
N ALA A 203 -10.34 1.68 19.01
CA ALA A 203 -11.29 2.59 18.35
C ALA A 203 -11.45 2.27 16.84
N LEU A 204 -10.42 1.71 16.22
CA LEU A 204 -10.37 1.36 14.81
C LEU A 204 -10.62 -0.14 14.53
N GLU A 205 -11.00 -0.94 15.52
CA GLU A 205 -11.13 -2.40 15.38
C GLU A 205 -12.06 -2.87 14.24
N ASN A 206 -13.04 -2.05 13.86
CA ASN A 206 -13.98 -2.33 12.78
C ASN A 206 -13.46 -1.90 11.39
N THR A 207 -12.32 -1.23 11.30
CA THR A 207 -11.78 -0.70 10.04
C THR A 207 -10.82 -1.68 9.36
N PHE A 208 -10.33 -2.68 10.10
CA PHE A 208 -9.37 -3.67 9.62
C PHE A 208 -9.74 -5.09 10.08
N VAL A 209 -9.17 -6.06 9.40
CA VAL A 209 -9.25 -7.49 9.76
C VAL A 209 -7.84 -8.00 9.98
N ILE A 210 -7.60 -8.62 11.12
CA ILE A 210 -6.35 -9.34 11.44
C ILE A 210 -6.61 -10.85 11.50
N ASP A 211 -5.55 -11.65 11.49
CA ASP A 211 -5.71 -13.10 11.59
C ASP A 211 -6.25 -13.53 12.96
N GLU A 212 -6.96 -14.66 12.98
CA GLU A 212 -7.63 -15.17 14.18
C GLU A 212 -6.64 -15.55 15.29
N ASN A 213 -5.37 -15.80 14.96
CA ASN A 213 -4.32 -16.16 15.91
C ASN A 213 -3.60 -14.92 16.49
N LEU A 214 -3.92 -13.73 15.97
CA LEU A 214 -3.37 -12.46 16.43
C LEU A 214 -4.43 -11.71 17.23
N SER A 215 -4.42 -11.83 18.55
CA SER A 215 -5.30 -11.01 19.38
C SER A 215 -4.97 -9.52 19.22
N LEU A 216 -5.97 -8.65 19.41
CA LEU A 216 -5.79 -7.21 19.32
C LEU A 216 -4.66 -6.71 20.23
N ASN A 217 -4.60 -7.19 21.47
CA ASN A 217 -3.53 -6.86 22.40
C ASN A 217 -2.14 -7.25 21.87
N LYS A 218 -2.05 -8.41 21.20
CA LYS A 218 -0.79 -8.85 20.60
C LYS A 218 -0.41 -8.01 19.38
N ALA A 219 -1.38 -7.59 18.58
CA ALA A 219 -1.17 -6.62 17.49
C ALA A 219 -0.63 -5.29 18.04
N VAL A 220 -1.20 -4.78 19.13
CA VAL A 220 -0.72 -3.56 19.80
C VAL A 220 0.72 -3.72 20.31
N GLU A 221 1.07 -4.85 20.91
CA GLU A 221 2.46 -5.12 21.32
C GLU A 221 3.43 -5.10 20.15
N VAL A 222 3.05 -5.68 19.01
CA VAL A 222 3.87 -5.65 17.78
C VAL A 222 4.03 -4.22 17.28
N LEU A 223 2.93 -3.46 17.17
CA LEU A 223 2.97 -2.05 16.75
C LEU A 223 3.81 -1.20 17.72
N TRP A 224 3.70 -1.46 19.03
CA TRP A 224 4.53 -0.77 20.04
C TRP A 224 6.02 -1.02 19.85
N THR A 225 6.39 -2.21 19.38
CA THR A 225 7.77 -2.50 19.03
C THR A 225 8.24 -1.67 17.83
N PHE A 226 7.36 -1.47 16.85
CA PHE A 226 7.67 -0.68 15.65
C PHE A 226 7.93 0.80 15.92
N ARG A 227 7.36 1.38 16.98
CA ARG A 227 7.62 2.80 17.33
C ARG A 227 9.11 3.12 17.55
N ASN A 228 9.91 2.13 17.92
CA ASN A 228 11.34 2.30 18.16
C ASN A 228 12.20 2.12 16.90
N ILE A 229 11.59 1.77 15.76
CA ILE A 229 12.30 1.59 14.51
C ILE A 229 12.73 2.93 13.97
N ASN A 230 14.03 3.05 13.66
CA ASN A 230 14.50 4.19 12.89
C ASN A 230 14.03 4.05 11.45
N LEU A 231 13.43 5.09 10.89
CA LEU A 231 12.96 5.07 9.50
C LEU A 231 14.08 4.82 8.48
N SER A 232 15.34 5.16 8.83
CA SER A 232 16.51 4.80 8.02
C SER A 232 16.76 3.28 7.93
N ASN A 233 16.18 2.50 8.86
CA ASN A 233 16.27 1.04 8.91
C ASN A 233 15.06 0.35 8.25
N VAL A 234 14.21 1.11 7.55
CA VAL A 234 13.11 0.57 6.75
C VAL A 234 13.60 0.40 5.31
N ASN A 235 13.91 -0.83 4.95
CA ASN A 235 14.31 -1.21 3.61
C ASN A 235 13.07 -1.45 2.74
N LYS A 236 13.06 -0.92 1.53
CA LYS A 236 11.91 -0.99 0.60
C LYS A 236 12.32 -1.75 -0.64
N PHE A 237 11.58 -2.81 -0.95
CA PHE A 237 11.81 -3.66 -2.11
C PHE A 237 10.54 -3.81 -2.92
N THR A 238 10.69 -3.86 -4.23
CA THR A 238 9.63 -4.31 -5.14
C THR A 238 10.06 -5.65 -5.71
N THR A 239 9.15 -6.59 -5.82
CA THR A 239 9.44 -7.88 -6.45
C THR A 239 9.96 -7.65 -7.88
N PRO A 240 11.03 -8.36 -8.27
CA PRO A 240 11.64 -8.21 -9.59
C PRO A 240 10.73 -8.80 -10.66
N VAL A 241 10.23 -7.97 -11.58
CA VAL A 241 9.23 -8.37 -12.57
C VAL A 241 9.51 -7.81 -13.96
N ASP A 242 9.09 -8.57 -14.97
CA ASP A 242 9.02 -8.16 -16.36
C ASP A 242 7.57 -8.08 -16.84
N PHE A 243 7.30 -7.18 -17.78
CA PHE A 243 6.02 -7.09 -18.47
C PHE A 243 5.98 -8.07 -19.63
N ILE A 244 4.96 -8.91 -19.68
CA ILE A 244 4.69 -9.76 -20.83
C ILE A 244 3.27 -9.56 -21.34
N THR A 245 3.07 -9.78 -22.64
CA THR A 245 1.75 -9.82 -23.24
C THR A 245 1.42 -11.26 -23.55
N LEU A 246 0.30 -11.76 -23.01
CA LEU A 246 -0.21 -13.11 -23.27
C LEU A 246 -0.80 -13.20 -24.69
N ASP A 247 -0.99 -14.41 -25.21
CA ASP A 247 -1.56 -14.67 -26.54
C ASP A 247 -2.96 -14.06 -26.73
N ASP A 248 -3.71 -13.88 -25.64
CA ASP A 248 -5.02 -13.23 -25.63
C ASP A 248 -4.97 -11.70 -25.53
N GLY A 249 -3.79 -11.09 -25.62
CA GLY A 249 -3.54 -9.64 -25.57
C GLY A 249 -3.51 -9.04 -24.17
N ARG A 250 -3.71 -9.81 -23.10
CA ARG A 250 -3.61 -9.31 -21.73
C ARG A 250 -2.16 -9.05 -21.35
N GLN A 251 -1.90 -7.87 -20.79
CA GLN A 251 -0.63 -7.55 -20.15
C GLN A 251 -0.62 -8.08 -18.72
N VAL A 252 0.44 -8.75 -18.36
CA VAL A 252 0.69 -9.29 -17.01
C VAL A 252 2.14 -9.07 -16.62
N LEU A 253 2.41 -9.18 -15.33
CA LEU A 253 3.76 -9.15 -14.77
C LEU A 253 4.17 -10.59 -14.43
N VAL A 254 5.41 -10.92 -14.69
CA VAL A 254 6.02 -12.21 -14.28
C VAL A 254 7.30 -11.94 -13.52
N LEU A 255 7.66 -12.81 -12.58
CA LEU A 255 8.96 -12.73 -11.94
C LEU A 255 10.07 -12.92 -12.99
N ASN A 256 11.06 -12.04 -13.03
CA ASN A 256 12.19 -12.17 -13.92
C ASN A 256 13.34 -13.00 -13.32
N GLU A 257 13.27 -13.28 -12.02
CA GLU A 257 14.12 -14.22 -11.29
C GLU A 257 13.33 -14.87 -10.15
N PRO A 258 13.78 -16.02 -9.61
CA PRO A 258 13.18 -16.60 -8.42
C PRO A 258 13.21 -15.60 -7.26
N LEU A 259 12.05 -15.34 -6.65
CA LEU A 259 11.96 -14.34 -5.57
C LEU A 259 12.86 -14.69 -4.38
N PHE A 260 13.01 -15.98 -4.07
CA PHE A 260 13.91 -16.45 -3.02
C PHE A 260 15.38 -16.01 -3.26
N ASP A 261 15.87 -16.10 -4.51
CA ASP A 261 17.23 -15.69 -4.87
C ASP A 261 17.42 -14.19 -4.75
N PHE A 262 16.41 -13.42 -5.20
CA PHE A 262 16.36 -11.97 -5.02
C PHE A 262 16.44 -11.58 -3.53
N LEU A 263 15.66 -12.24 -2.66
CA LEU A 263 15.62 -11.96 -1.23
C LEU A 263 16.95 -12.31 -0.54
N ASN A 264 17.57 -13.42 -0.93
CA ASN A 264 18.89 -13.81 -0.42
C ASN A 264 19.99 -12.84 -0.84
N ARG A 265 20.03 -12.45 -2.11
CA ARG A 265 21.02 -11.51 -2.62
C ARG A 265 20.94 -10.15 -1.94
N ASN A 266 19.74 -9.70 -1.60
CA ASN A 266 19.51 -8.47 -0.86
C ASN A 266 19.61 -8.64 0.67
N GLN A 267 20.08 -9.81 1.13
CA GLN A 267 20.30 -10.14 2.54
C GLN A 267 19.04 -10.07 3.42
N ILE A 268 17.85 -10.12 2.80
CA ILE A 268 16.57 -9.99 3.52
C ILE A 268 16.28 -11.24 4.35
N LEU A 269 16.68 -12.43 3.88
CA LEU A 269 16.46 -13.71 4.57
C LEU A 269 17.55 -14.05 5.59
N ASN A 270 18.74 -13.44 5.51
CA ASN A 270 19.86 -13.72 6.43
C ASN A 270 19.70 -13.02 7.79
N SER A 271 18.54 -12.44 8.05
CA SER A 271 18.22 -11.66 9.25
C SER A 271 17.51 -12.48 10.33
N ASN A 272 17.58 -13.81 10.27
CA ASN A 272 17.00 -14.72 11.27
C ASN A 272 18.04 -15.30 12.22
#